data_47802f0c653669bc34c48201b803a93e
#
_entry.id   47802f0c653669bc34c48201b803a93e
#
_cell.length_a   1.000
_cell.length_b   1.000
_cell.length_c   1.000
_cell.angle_alpha   90.00
_cell.angle_beta   90.00
_cell.angle_gamma   90.00
#
_symmetry.space_group_name_H-M   'P 1'
#
loop_
_entity.id
_entity.type
_entity.pdbx_description
1 polymer ?
#
loop_
_entity_poly.entity_id
_entity_poly.type
_entity_poly.pdbx_seq_one_letter_code
_entity_poly.pdbx_strand_id
1 'polypeptide(L)'
;MTTYPTIIKDIRRLLNDTPLEDKVTTAPTTTAGTTMVVATIGSWRKGQWWEFQDGDTTGAEVVYVDSVEESTSTPTIRRAFKGSTAATHSDNAYAALEPRFTYDKTKQAVDTVLDRDLYANDVYAITTHQVNYSSSSWAYAAPAATCERLLNIYQVPETGDDPVPISSYSPYTNGDTTIWATGKRFSIYENYSGTSGIYYVNCAHKLAIGTLSTAQEKLVQCKAAAYLLEWEEPRRAAGPTNQGDQTVRVGDQARLAAYYNDQFMRGCRDEAAYLKRLTPSRRWFKRGT
;
A
#
# COMPACT_ATOMS: atom_id res chain seq x y z
N MET A 1 -8.56 -4.25 9.84
CA MET A 1 -8.32 -3.58 8.54
C MET A 1 -7.06 -2.74 8.70
N THR A 2 -6.08 -2.95 7.85
CA THR A 2 -4.81 -2.20 7.90
C THR A 2 -5.02 -0.80 7.34
N THR A 3 -4.48 0.20 8.00
CA THR A 3 -4.54 1.60 7.59
C THR A 3 -3.12 2.14 7.42
N TYR A 4 -2.96 3.25 6.69
CA TYR A 4 -1.64 3.90 6.56
C TYR A 4 -1.01 4.25 7.90
N PRO A 5 -1.71 4.87 8.88
CA PRO A 5 -1.12 5.14 10.18
C PRO A 5 -0.58 3.90 10.88
N THR A 6 -1.31 2.78 10.81
CA THR A 6 -0.89 1.52 11.45
C THR A 6 0.38 0.97 10.80
N ILE A 7 0.41 0.82 9.48
CA ILE A 7 1.56 0.24 8.78
C ILE A 7 2.80 1.15 8.87
N ILE A 8 2.62 2.46 8.84
CA ILE A 8 3.70 3.44 8.99
C ILE A 8 4.31 3.34 10.39
N LYS A 9 3.48 3.22 11.43
CA LYS A 9 3.95 3.02 12.80
C LYS A 9 4.76 1.74 12.94
N ASP A 10 4.32 0.65 12.31
CA ASP A 10 5.04 -0.62 12.35
C ASP A 10 6.36 -0.57 11.58
N ILE A 11 6.41 0.13 10.43
CA ILE A 11 7.66 0.36 9.69
C ILE A 11 8.64 1.18 10.52
N ARG A 12 8.19 2.25 11.19
CA ARG A 12 9.02 3.06 12.08
C ARG A 12 9.59 2.20 13.22
N ARG A 13 8.78 1.36 13.87
CA ARG A 13 9.23 0.42 14.91
C ARG A 13 10.28 -0.55 14.37
N LEU A 14 10.08 -1.08 13.17
CA LEU A 14 11.04 -1.98 12.51
C LEU A 14 12.40 -1.31 12.28
N LEU A 15 12.39 0.00 12.04
CA LEU A 15 13.59 0.82 11.81
C LEU A 15 14.15 1.47 13.09
N ASN A 16 13.62 1.12 14.26
CA ASN A 16 13.94 1.77 15.55
C ASN A 16 13.73 3.30 15.52
N ASP A 17 12.81 3.78 14.70
CA ASP A 17 12.32 5.15 14.68
C ASP A 17 11.04 5.24 15.50
N THR A 18 11.19 5.35 16.82
CA THR A 18 10.08 5.46 17.75
C THR A 18 10.03 6.88 18.31
N PRO A 19 9.48 7.86 17.55
CA PRO A 19 9.37 9.23 18.01
C PRO A 19 8.48 9.31 19.26
N LEU A 20 8.70 10.30 20.09
CA LEU A 20 7.76 10.61 21.16
C LEU A 20 6.43 11.01 20.55
N GLU A 21 5.36 10.34 20.93
CA GLU A 21 3.99 10.65 20.50
C GLU A 21 3.24 11.36 21.61
N ASP A 22 2.50 12.40 21.28
CA ASP A 22 1.55 13.05 22.19
C ASP A 22 0.20 13.23 21.50
N LYS A 23 -0.83 13.33 22.32
CA LYS A 23 -2.21 13.47 21.90
C LYS A 23 -2.60 14.94 21.89
N VAL A 24 -3.12 15.39 20.76
CA VAL A 24 -3.72 16.72 20.62
C VAL A 24 -5.18 16.66 21.04
N THR A 25 -5.53 17.17 22.20
CA THR A 25 -6.90 17.05 22.77
C THR A 25 -7.89 17.99 22.09
N THR A 26 -7.43 19.17 21.68
CA THR A 26 -8.22 20.09 20.84
C THR A 26 -7.35 20.51 19.66
N ALA A 27 -7.70 20.00 18.51
CA ALA A 27 -6.94 20.25 17.28
C ALA A 27 -7.35 21.55 16.59
N PRO A 28 -6.47 22.13 15.73
CA PRO A 28 -6.85 23.25 14.91
C PRO A 28 -7.93 22.82 13.90
N THR A 29 -9.13 23.36 14.04
CA THR A 29 -10.28 23.05 13.18
C THR A 29 -10.25 23.76 11.83
N THR A 30 -9.33 24.70 11.65
CA THR A 30 -9.14 25.44 10.41
C THR A 30 -7.67 25.41 9.97
N THR A 31 -7.40 25.55 8.69
CA THR A 31 -6.04 25.61 8.14
C THR A 31 -5.24 26.85 8.62
N ALA A 32 -5.92 27.86 9.12
CA ALA A 32 -5.31 29.09 9.66
C ALA A 32 -5.12 29.06 11.19
N GLY A 33 -5.66 28.04 11.89
CA GLY A 33 -5.54 27.92 13.35
C GLY A 33 -4.09 27.73 13.77
N THR A 34 -3.59 28.58 14.68
CA THR A 34 -2.20 28.57 15.15
C THR A 34 -2.04 28.08 16.59
N THR A 35 -3.12 27.70 17.25
CA THR A 35 -3.12 27.19 18.63
C THR A 35 -3.86 25.86 18.71
N MET A 36 -3.45 25.03 19.67
CA MET A 36 -4.09 23.74 19.95
C MET A 36 -3.91 23.40 21.44
N VAL A 37 -4.66 22.44 21.94
CA VAL A 37 -4.48 21.93 23.31
C VAL A 37 -3.90 20.52 23.23
N VAL A 38 -2.88 20.25 24.04
CA VAL A 38 -2.16 18.98 24.04
C VAL A 38 -2.31 18.25 25.39
N ALA A 39 -2.19 16.93 25.39
CA ALA A 39 -2.35 16.12 26.59
C ALA A 39 -1.16 16.29 27.55
N THR A 40 0.06 16.38 27.01
CA THR A 40 1.30 16.40 27.80
C THR A 40 2.16 17.61 27.42
N ILE A 41 1.84 18.80 27.95
CA ILE A 41 2.50 20.05 27.57
C ILE A 41 4.03 20.02 27.78
N GLY A 42 4.50 19.29 28.80
CA GLY A 42 5.94 19.15 29.07
C GLY A 42 6.75 18.48 27.96
N SER A 43 6.08 17.82 27.01
CA SER A 43 6.71 17.24 25.81
C SER A 43 6.92 18.26 24.71
N TRP A 44 6.21 19.39 24.73
CA TRP A 44 6.24 20.42 23.71
C TRP A 44 7.17 21.56 24.12
N ARG A 45 8.11 21.90 23.26
CA ARG A 45 9.09 22.98 23.52
C ARG A 45 9.24 23.86 22.31
N LYS A 46 9.46 25.14 22.54
CA LYS A 46 9.84 26.08 21.48
C LYS A 46 11.03 25.55 20.68
N GLY A 47 10.92 25.64 19.36
CA GLY A 47 11.96 25.19 18.44
C GLY A 47 11.80 23.76 17.94
N GLN A 48 10.95 22.96 18.53
CA GLN A 48 10.65 21.60 18.06
C GLN A 48 9.67 21.65 16.88
N TRP A 49 9.66 20.57 16.10
CA TRP A 49 8.63 20.33 15.10
C TRP A 49 7.92 18.99 15.36
N TRP A 50 6.64 18.96 15.06
CA TRP A 50 5.79 17.79 15.26
C TRP A 50 5.05 17.46 13.99
N GLU A 51 4.80 16.18 13.76
CA GLU A 51 4.09 15.66 12.61
C GLU A 51 2.77 15.05 13.04
N PHE A 52 1.65 15.55 12.55
CA PHE A 52 0.33 14.95 12.77
C PHE A 52 0.20 13.63 12.02
N GLN A 53 -0.47 12.65 12.65
CA GLN A 53 -0.58 11.28 12.16
C GLN A 53 -2.02 10.88 11.76
N ASP A 54 -2.92 11.84 11.57
CA ASP A 54 -4.32 11.61 11.25
C ASP A 54 -4.66 11.76 9.76
N GLY A 55 -3.69 12.04 8.90
CA GLY A 55 -3.88 12.26 7.47
C GLY A 55 -3.79 10.98 6.63
N ASP A 56 -4.92 10.31 6.36
CA ASP A 56 -4.92 9.12 5.47
C ASP A 56 -4.73 9.47 3.98
N THR A 57 -5.27 10.60 3.53
CA THR A 57 -5.38 10.92 2.10
C THR A 57 -4.62 12.16 1.68
N THR A 58 -4.36 13.09 2.58
CA THR A 58 -3.79 14.42 2.27
C THR A 58 -2.33 14.59 2.68
N GLY A 59 -1.71 13.53 3.21
CA GLY A 59 -0.38 13.61 3.81
C GLY A 59 -0.41 14.14 5.25
N ALA A 60 0.70 13.99 5.95
CA ALA A 60 0.84 14.48 7.31
C ALA A 60 1.24 15.95 7.32
N GLU A 61 0.55 16.76 8.11
CA GLU A 61 1.01 18.12 8.35
C GLU A 61 2.16 18.12 9.36
N VAL A 62 3.17 18.91 9.07
CA VAL A 62 4.26 19.22 9.99
C VAL A 62 4.07 20.62 10.55
N VAL A 63 4.12 20.75 11.86
CA VAL A 63 4.01 22.02 12.58
C VAL A 63 5.29 22.32 13.34
N TYR A 64 5.61 23.60 13.46
CA TYR A 64 6.75 24.08 14.26
C TYR A 64 6.22 24.84 15.48
N VAL A 65 6.80 24.61 16.65
CA VAL A 65 6.41 25.22 17.90
C VAL A 65 7.11 26.56 18.09
N ASP A 66 6.36 27.65 17.99
CA ASP A 66 6.86 29.01 18.17
C ASP A 66 6.91 29.42 19.67
N SER A 67 5.93 29.00 20.48
CA SER A 67 5.88 29.20 21.93
C SER A 67 4.99 28.16 22.60
N VAL A 68 5.12 28.05 23.91
CA VAL A 68 4.34 27.13 24.74
C VAL A 68 3.81 27.88 25.93
N GLU A 69 2.50 27.79 26.17
CA GLU A 69 1.85 28.27 27.40
C GLU A 69 1.53 27.06 28.30
N GLU A 70 2.33 26.90 29.36
CA GLU A 70 2.22 25.74 30.24
C GLU A 70 0.92 25.71 31.04
N SER A 71 0.42 26.91 31.45
CA SER A 71 -0.78 27.05 32.28
C SER A 71 -2.06 26.56 31.61
N THR A 72 -2.12 26.67 30.27
CA THR A 72 -3.29 26.30 29.46
C THR A 72 -3.04 25.04 28.62
N SER A 73 -1.88 24.43 28.70
CA SER A 73 -1.45 23.29 27.87
C SER A 73 -1.56 23.63 26.36
N THR A 74 -1.23 24.89 26.01
CA THR A 74 -1.48 25.42 24.65
C THR A 74 -0.16 25.82 23.97
N PRO A 75 0.39 25.02 23.07
CA PRO A 75 1.44 25.45 22.17
C PRO A 75 0.89 26.34 21.05
N THR A 76 1.64 27.40 20.74
CA THR A 76 1.44 28.19 19.51
C THR A 76 2.32 27.61 18.42
N ILE A 77 1.73 27.35 17.27
CA ILE A 77 2.37 26.62 16.18
C ILE A 77 2.40 27.41 14.89
N ARG A 78 3.44 27.18 14.11
CA ARG A 78 3.51 27.57 12.70
C ARG A 78 3.14 26.37 11.86
N ARG A 79 2.12 26.56 11.03
CA ARG A 79 1.54 25.54 10.15
C ARG A 79 2.37 25.30 8.90
N ALA A 80 2.14 24.21 8.21
CA ALA A 80 2.77 23.87 6.92
C ALA A 80 4.31 23.95 6.96
N PHE A 81 4.92 23.53 8.07
CA PHE A 81 6.36 23.54 8.20
C PHE A 81 7.01 22.48 7.31
N LYS A 82 8.26 22.67 6.92
CA LYS A 82 9.04 21.75 6.05
C LYS A 82 8.36 21.42 4.71
N GLY A 83 7.50 22.30 4.20
CA GLY A 83 6.84 22.10 2.92
C GLY A 83 5.62 21.18 2.95
N SER A 84 5.13 20.83 4.14
CA SER A 84 3.83 20.17 4.28
C SER A 84 2.67 21.12 3.93
N THR A 85 1.46 20.58 3.81
CA THR A 85 0.26 21.38 3.58
C THR A 85 -0.52 21.50 4.88
N ALA A 86 -0.99 22.72 5.20
CA ALA A 86 -1.86 22.92 6.35
C ALA A 86 -3.20 22.19 6.13
N ALA A 87 -3.59 21.36 7.08
CA ALA A 87 -4.80 20.57 7.05
C ALA A 87 -5.65 20.79 8.30
N THR A 88 -6.91 20.44 8.26
CA THR A 88 -7.75 20.32 9.47
C THR A 88 -7.44 19.01 10.16
N HIS A 89 -7.39 19.03 11.47
CA HIS A 89 -7.13 17.84 12.26
C HIS A 89 -8.31 17.53 13.18
N SER A 90 -8.47 16.27 13.50
CA SER A 90 -9.49 15.82 14.43
C SER A 90 -9.02 15.97 15.88
N ASP A 91 -9.94 16.28 16.79
CA ASP A 91 -9.65 16.17 18.22
C ASP A 91 -9.19 14.76 18.56
N ASN A 92 -8.25 14.69 19.48
CA ASN A 92 -7.57 13.46 19.86
C ASN A 92 -6.63 12.85 18.80
N ALA A 93 -6.25 13.60 17.77
CA ALA A 93 -5.19 13.19 16.84
C ALA A 93 -3.86 13.02 17.58
N TYR A 94 -3.03 12.12 17.07
CA TYR A 94 -1.67 11.95 17.57
C TYR A 94 -0.69 12.77 16.74
N ALA A 95 0.30 13.35 17.42
CA ALA A 95 1.43 14.00 16.79
C ALA A 95 2.73 13.34 17.25
N ALA A 96 3.71 13.22 16.35
CA ALA A 96 5.01 12.64 16.61
C ALA A 96 6.10 13.71 16.59
N LEU A 97 6.95 13.71 17.62
CA LEU A 97 8.09 14.62 17.74
C LEU A 97 9.22 14.19 16.80
N GLU A 98 9.55 15.03 15.85
CA GLU A 98 10.76 14.93 15.02
C GLU A 98 11.06 13.52 14.48
N PRO A 99 10.10 12.82 13.85
CA PRO A 99 10.34 11.48 13.36
C PRO A 99 11.47 11.49 12.30
N ARG A 100 12.36 10.50 12.37
CA ARG A 100 13.43 10.31 11.39
C ARG A 100 12.87 10.07 9.99
N PHE A 101 11.85 9.21 9.91
CA PHE A 101 11.12 8.93 8.69
C PHE A 101 9.75 9.61 8.76
N THR A 102 9.58 10.68 7.99
CA THR A 102 8.30 11.40 7.94
C THR A 102 7.19 10.51 7.40
N TYR A 103 5.96 10.82 7.79
CA TYR A 103 4.77 10.09 7.33
C TYR A 103 4.70 10.04 5.81
N ASP A 104 4.86 11.16 5.14
CA ASP A 104 4.75 11.26 3.69
C ASP A 104 5.79 10.41 2.96
N LYS A 105 7.05 10.40 3.43
CA LYS A 105 8.08 9.53 2.85
C LYS A 105 7.77 8.07 3.06
N THR A 106 7.30 7.72 4.27
CA THR A 106 6.96 6.33 4.58
C THR A 106 5.74 5.90 3.77
N LYS A 107 4.73 6.78 3.65
CA LYS A 107 3.58 6.54 2.77
C LYS A 107 3.99 6.35 1.32
N GLN A 108 4.86 7.21 0.79
CA GLN A 108 5.38 7.08 -0.57
C GLN A 108 6.09 5.73 -0.79
N ALA A 109 6.87 5.27 0.19
CA ALA A 109 7.50 3.96 0.12
C ALA A 109 6.45 2.83 0.08
N VAL A 110 5.43 2.89 0.93
CA VAL A 110 4.32 1.93 0.96
C VAL A 110 3.58 1.92 -0.37
N ASP A 111 3.21 3.09 -0.90
CA ASP A 111 2.50 3.23 -2.18
C ASP A 111 3.32 2.62 -3.33
N THR A 112 4.64 2.86 -3.35
CA THR A 112 5.54 2.28 -4.35
C THR A 112 5.53 0.75 -4.31
N VAL A 113 5.52 0.16 -3.11
CA VAL A 113 5.46 -1.29 -2.93
C VAL A 113 4.13 -1.86 -3.41
N LEU A 114 3.01 -1.22 -3.04
CA LEU A 114 1.67 -1.65 -3.43
C LEU A 114 1.45 -1.55 -4.94
N ASP A 115 1.88 -0.44 -5.53
CA ASP A 115 1.65 -0.16 -6.96
C ASP A 115 2.52 -0.98 -7.89
N ARG A 116 3.74 -1.28 -7.47
CA ARG A 116 4.74 -1.87 -8.37
C ARG A 116 5.28 -3.20 -7.88
N ASP A 117 5.85 -3.23 -6.67
CA ASP A 117 6.77 -4.31 -6.32
C ASP A 117 6.05 -5.62 -5.99
N LEU A 118 4.93 -5.58 -5.30
CA LEU A 118 4.14 -6.78 -5.01
C LEU A 118 3.65 -7.42 -6.31
N TYR A 119 3.05 -6.62 -7.18
CA TYR A 119 2.52 -7.11 -8.45
C TYR A 119 3.62 -7.65 -9.37
N ALA A 120 4.78 -6.98 -9.42
CA ALA A 120 5.94 -7.44 -10.20
C ALA A 120 6.50 -8.80 -9.71
N ASN A 121 6.26 -9.14 -8.44
CA ASN A 121 6.68 -10.41 -7.84
C ASN A 121 5.54 -11.43 -7.72
N ASP A 122 4.50 -11.32 -8.54
CA ASP A 122 3.34 -12.24 -8.57
C ASP A 122 2.52 -12.27 -7.26
N VAL A 123 2.55 -11.19 -6.46
CA VAL A 123 1.72 -11.02 -5.27
C VAL A 123 0.60 -10.02 -5.59
N TYR A 124 -0.65 -10.50 -5.63
CA TYR A 124 -1.81 -9.75 -6.08
C TYR A 124 -3.09 -10.22 -5.40
N ALA A 125 -4.14 -9.41 -5.45
CA ALA A 125 -5.48 -9.82 -5.09
C ALA A 125 -6.13 -10.59 -6.24
N ILE A 126 -6.94 -11.60 -5.91
CA ILE A 126 -7.72 -12.37 -6.88
C ILE A 126 -9.20 -12.02 -6.68
N THR A 127 -9.86 -11.64 -7.76
CA THR A 127 -11.32 -11.48 -7.79
C THR A 127 -11.92 -12.30 -8.89
N THR A 128 -13.08 -12.90 -8.60
CA THR A 128 -13.87 -13.64 -9.58
C THR A 128 -15.00 -12.75 -10.04
N HIS A 129 -15.11 -12.57 -11.34
CA HIS A 129 -16.17 -11.82 -11.98
C HIS A 129 -17.02 -12.71 -12.87
N GLN A 130 -18.28 -12.37 -13.00
CA GLN A 130 -19.19 -13.01 -13.96
C GLN A 130 -19.24 -12.18 -15.25
N VAL A 131 -19.10 -12.85 -16.38
CA VAL A 131 -19.21 -12.26 -17.72
C VAL A 131 -20.22 -13.05 -18.50
N ASN A 132 -21.24 -12.36 -18.99
CA ASN A 132 -22.31 -13.00 -19.77
C ASN A 132 -21.75 -13.55 -21.08
N TYR A 133 -22.06 -14.79 -21.35
CA TYR A 133 -21.75 -15.44 -22.62
C TYR A 133 -22.66 -14.93 -23.72
N SER A 134 -22.10 -14.78 -24.92
CA SER A 134 -22.86 -14.55 -26.15
C SER A 134 -22.34 -15.51 -27.22
N SER A 135 -23.24 -16.28 -27.81
CA SER A 135 -22.89 -17.19 -28.91
C SER A 135 -22.40 -16.48 -30.17
N SER A 136 -22.67 -15.19 -30.29
CA SER A 136 -22.27 -14.34 -31.41
C SER A 136 -20.99 -13.54 -31.15
N SER A 137 -20.41 -13.63 -29.97
CA SER A 137 -19.24 -12.82 -29.61
C SER A 137 -18.07 -13.68 -29.19
N TRP A 138 -16.91 -13.42 -29.79
CA TRP A 138 -15.63 -14.05 -29.41
C TRP A 138 -14.82 -13.19 -28.47
N ALA A 139 -15.15 -11.90 -28.34
CA ALA A 139 -14.41 -10.94 -27.55
C ALA A 139 -15.31 -10.32 -26.49
N TYR A 140 -14.75 -10.15 -25.29
CA TYR A 140 -15.41 -9.66 -24.10
C TYR A 140 -14.60 -8.53 -23.48
N ALA A 141 -15.31 -7.53 -22.95
CA ALA A 141 -14.68 -6.51 -22.13
C ALA A 141 -14.09 -7.13 -20.85
N ALA A 142 -12.95 -6.63 -20.40
CA ALA A 142 -12.47 -6.97 -19.06
C ALA A 142 -13.54 -6.57 -18.03
N PRO A 143 -13.83 -7.40 -17.04
CA PRO A 143 -14.97 -7.17 -16.13
C PRO A 143 -14.80 -5.93 -15.25
N ALA A 144 -13.56 -5.46 -15.03
CA ALA A 144 -13.27 -4.22 -14.33
C ALA A 144 -12.00 -3.56 -14.89
N ALA A 145 -11.94 -2.23 -14.88
CA ALA A 145 -10.76 -1.48 -15.33
C ALA A 145 -9.51 -1.79 -14.47
N THR A 146 -9.71 -2.16 -13.20
CA THR A 146 -8.67 -2.56 -12.26
C THR A 146 -8.12 -3.97 -12.48
N CYS A 147 -8.72 -4.78 -13.37
CA CYS A 147 -8.19 -6.08 -13.75
C CYS A 147 -6.88 -5.91 -14.52
N GLU A 148 -5.75 -6.22 -13.91
CA GLU A 148 -4.44 -6.08 -14.52
C GLU A 148 -4.07 -7.31 -15.37
N ARG A 149 -4.42 -8.50 -14.91
CA ARG A 149 -4.11 -9.75 -15.60
C ARG A 149 -5.24 -10.76 -15.46
N LEU A 150 -5.53 -11.44 -16.57
CA LEU A 150 -6.41 -12.59 -16.61
C LEU A 150 -5.66 -13.82 -16.10
N LEU A 151 -6.19 -14.49 -15.10
CA LEU A 151 -5.58 -15.68 -14.51
C LEU A 151 -6.14 -16.96 -15.13
N ASN A 152 -7.45 -17.13 -15.04
CA ASN A 152 -8.16 -18.25 -15.67
C ASN A 152 -9.63 -17.87 -15.93
N ILE A 153 -10.26 -18.65 -16.80
CA ILE A 153 -11.69 -18.59 -17.08
C ILE A 153 -12.25 -19.99 -16.89
N TYR A 154 -13.42 -20.08 -16.30
CA TYR A 154 -14.18 -21.32 -16.19
C TYR A 154 -15.68 -21.07 -16.38
N GLN A 155 -16.38 -22.11 -16.73
CA GLN A 155 -17.84 -22.12 -16.84
C GLN A 155 -18.39 -23.17 -15.88
N VAL A 156 -19.53 -22.87 -15.28
CA VAL A 156 -20.34 -23.85 -14.53
C VAL A 156 -21.52 -24.18 -15.43
N PRO A 157 -21.58 -25.39 -16.03
CA PRO A 157 -22.60 -25.75 -17.01
C PRO A 157 -24.03 -25.68 -16.42
N GLU A 158 -24.20 -26.19 -15.21
CA GLU A 158 -25.45 -26.13 -14.46
C GLU A 158 -25.20 -25.83 -12.99
N THR A 159 -26.23 -25.40 -12.27
CA THR A 159 -26.12 -25.11 -10.83
C THR A 159 -25.82 -26.41 -10.08
N GLY A 160 -24.66 -26.49 -9.46
CA GLY A 160 -24.19 -27.64 -8.71
C GLY A 160 -23.13 -28.50 -9.42
N ASP A 161 -22.84 -28.21 -10.69
CA ASP A 161 -21.79 -28.86 -11.43
C ASP A 161 -20.40 -28.34 -11.05
N ASP A 162 -19.39 -29.15 -11.28
CA ASP A 162 -18.00 -28.75 -11.14
C ASP A 162 -17.62 -27.68 -12.18
N PRO A 163 -16.81 -26.68 -11.82
CA PRO A 163 -16.32 -25.67 -12.75
C PRO A 163 -15.50 -26.31 -13.88
N VAL A 164 -15.88 -26.05 -15.13
CA VAL A 164 -15.16 -26.51 -16.31
C VAL A 164 -14.23 -25.41 -16.79
N PRO A 165 -12.89 -25.62 -16.78
CA PRO A 165 -11.95 -24.60 -17.21
C PRO A 165 -12.00 -24.40 -18.73
N ILE A 166 -11.95 -23.14 -19.17
CA ILE A 166 -11.78 -22.76 -20.56
C ILE A 166 -10.29 -22.76 -20.86
N SER A 167 -9.84 -23.58 -21.80
CA SER A 167 -8.42 -23.73 -22.13
C SER A 167 -7.93 -22.79 -23.21
N SER A 168 -8.83 -22.32 -24.08
CA SER A 168 -8.52 -21.52 -25.26
C SER A 168 -9.07 -20.10 -25.14
N TYR A 169 -8.26 -19.20 -24.59
CA TYR A 169 -8.55 -17.77 -24.50
C TYR A 169 -7.29 -16.92 -24.68
N SER A 170 -7.46 -15.68 -25.14
CA SER A 170 -6.37 -14.70 -25.19
C SER A 170 -6.16 -14.00 -23.83
N PRO A 171 -4.94 -13.54 -23.53
CA PRO A 171 -4.72 -12.61 -22.43
C PRO A 171 -5.43 -11.28 -22.69
N TYR A 172 -5.46 -10.38 -21.71
CA TYR A 172 -5.93 -9.02 -21.92
C TYR A 172 -5.09 -8.30 -22.96
N THR A 173 -5.80 -7.64 -23.88
CA THR A 173 -5.23 -6.70 -24.85
C THR A 173 -5.89 -5.34 -24.66
N ASN A 174 -5.15 -4.28 -24.91
CA ASN A 174 -5.73 -2.94 -24.94
C ASN A 174 -6.78 -2.86 -26.07
N GLY A 175 -7.88 -2.21 -25.78
CA GLY A 175 -8.97 -1.99 -26.70
C GLY A 175 -9.38 -0.52 -26.72
N ASP A 176 -10.09 -0.12 -27.75
CA ASP A 176 -10.68 1.21 -27.83
C ASP A 176 -11.76 1.35 -26.75
N THR A 177 -11.67 2.39 -25.93
CA THR A 177 -12.62 2.67 -24.85
C THR A 177 -14.03 2.99 -25.33
N THR A 178 -14.19 3.37 -26.59
CA THR A 178 -15.51 3.58 -27.22
C THR A 178 -16.26 2.27 -27.45
N ILE A 179 -15.52 1.17 -27.65
CA ILE A 179 -16.06 -0.18 -27.86
C ILE A 179 -16.01 -1.00 -26.57
N TRP A 180 -14.92 -0.87 -25.81
CA TRP A 180 -14.64 -1.65 -24.61
C TRP A 180 -14.61 -0.74 -23.38
N ALA A 181 -15.68 -0.69 -22.62
CA ALA A 181 -15.87 0.25 -21.51
C ALA A 181 -14.70 0.30 -20.50
N THR A 182 -13.95 -0.79 -20.34
CA THR A 182 -12.78 -0.87 -19.45
C THR A 182 -11.45 -0.58 -20.13
N GLY A 183 -11.44 -0.30 -21.46
CA GLY A 183 -10.22 -0.14 -22.24
C GLY A 183 -9.38 -1.42 -22.41
N LYS A 184 -9.91 -2.55 -21.97
CA LYS A 184 -9.23 -3.87 -22.05
C LYS A 184 -10.22 -4.91 -22.57
N ARG A 185 -9.76 -5.85 -23.37
CA ARG A 185 -10.54 -6.96 -23.90
C ARG A 185 -9.80 -8.29 -23.78
N PHE A 186 -10.54 -9.38 -23.78
CA PHE A 186 -10.03 -10.74 -23.92
C PHE A 186 -10.92 -11.49 -24.91
N SER A 187 -10.43 -12.58 -25.47
CA SER A 187 -11.20 -13.41 -26.40
C SER A 187 -11.23 -14.85 -25.92
N ILE A 188 -12.39 -15.51 -26.09
CA ILE A 188 -12.57 -16.94 -25.81
C ILE A 188 -12.76 -17.62 -27.16
N TYR A 189 -11.96 -18.64 -27.46
CA TYR A 189 -11.94 -19.34 -28.74
C TYR A 189 -12.66 -20.70 -28.68
N GLU A 190 -13.09 -21.11 -27.51
CA GLU A 190 -13.87 -22.34 -27.34
C GLU A 190 -15.36 -21.99 -27.20
N ASN A 191 -16.16 -22.55 -28.12
CA ASN A 191 -17.61 -22.55 -27.98
C ASN A 191 -18.02 -23.71 -27.08
N TYR A 192 -18.39 -23.40 -25.84
CA TYR A 192 -19.05 -24.40 -25.00
C TYR A 192 -20.54 -24.42 -25.32
N SER A 193 -21.06 -25.59 -25.68
CA SER A 193 -22.49 -25.78 -26.02
C SER A 193 -23.42 -25.89 -24.80
N GLY A 194 -22.97 -25.42 -23.63
CA GLY A 194 -23.75 -25.43 -22.40
C GLY A 194 -24.82 -24.35 -22.36
N THR A 195 -25.87 -24.59 -21.61
CA THR A 195 -27.01 -23.69 -21.46
C THR A 195 -26.74 -22.49 -20.53
N SER A 196 -25.66 -22.48 -19.73
CA SER A 196 -25.33 -21.33 -18.88
C SER A 196 -24.66 -20.22 -19.67
N GLY A 197 -25.29 -19.06 -19.71
CA GLY A 197 -24.75 -17.88 -20.36
C GLY A 197 -23.70 -17.13 -19.54
N ILE A 198 -22.94 -17.76 -18.63
CA ILE A 198 -22.03 -17.08 -17.70
C ILE A 198 -20.65 -17.73 -17.72
N TYR A 199 -19.64 -16.89 -17.96
CA TYR A 199 -18.24 -17.22 -17.68
C TYR A 199 -17.84 -16.60 -16.33
N TYR A 200 -17.07 -17.35 -15.56
CA TYR A 200 -16.41 -16.88 -14.37
C TYR A 200 -14.94 -16.58 -14.70
N VAL A 201 -14.56 -15.35 -14.50
CA VAL A 201 -13.27 -14.81 -14.89
C VAL A 201 -12.48 -14.42 -13.65
N ASN A 202 -11.40 -15.13 -13.38
CA ASN A 202 -10.49 -14.78 -12.28
C ASN A 202 -9.45 -13.78 -12.78
N CYS A 203 -9.40 -12.65 -12.10
CA CYS A 203 -8.54 -11.52 -12.41
C CYS A 203 -7.57 -11.24 -11.28
N ALA A 204 -6.32 -10.89 -11.64
CA ALA A 204 -5.36 -10.33 -10.72
C ALA A 204 -5.51 -8.81 -10.67
N HIS A 205 -5.52 -8.27 -9.46
CA HIS A 205 -5.54 -6.84 -9.17
C HIS A 205 -4.37 -6.45 -8.29
N LYS A 206 -3.95 -5.19 -8.37
CA LYS A 206 -3.03 -4.64 -7.37
C LYS A 206 -3.67 -4.70 -5.99
N LEU A 207 -2.84 -4.92 -4.98
CA LEU A 207 -3.29 -4.91 -3.59
C LEU A 207 -3.50 -3.47 -3.11
N ALA A 208 -4.52 -3.28 -2.28
CA ALA A 208 -4.77 -2.01 -1.61
C ALA A 208 -4.49 -2.15 -0.10
N ILE A 209 -4.14 -1.05 0.56
CA ILE A 209 -3.76 -1.06 1.98
C ILE A 209 -4.80 -1.74 2.88
N GLY A 210 -6.09 -1.53 2.63
CA GLY A 210 -7.19 -2.08 3.42
C GLY A 210 -7.50 -3.55 3.19
N THR A 211 -6.87 -4.21 2.19
CA THR A 211 -7.15 -5.59 1.79
C THR A 211 -5.97 -6.54 2.05
N LEU A 212 -4.90 -6.05 2.66
CA LEU A 212 -3.71 -6.84 2.93
C LEU A 212 -3.97 -7.94 3.95
N SER A 213 -3.46 -9.14 3.67
CA SER A 213 -3.30 -10.18 4.68
C SER A 213 -2.12 -9.87 5.60
N THR A 214 -2.05 -10.49 6.78
CA THR A 214 -0.91 -10.31 7.69
C THR A 214 0.44 -10.66 7.05
N ALA A 215 0.48 -11.64 6.16
CA ALA A 215 1.69 -11.98 5.41
C ALA A 215 2.08 -10.86 4.43
N GLN A 216 1.11 -10.34 3.68
CA GLN A 216 1.30 -9.23 2.74
C GLN A 216 1.69 -7.93 3.43
N GLU A 217 1.12 -7.64 4.62
CA GLU A 217 1.53 -6.49 5.45
C GLU A 217 3.04 -6.54 5.78
N LYS A 218 3.54 -7.71 6.18
CA LYS A 218 4.98 -7.89 6.45
C LYS A 218 5.84 -7.66 5.21
N LEU A 219 5.37 -8.08 4.04
CA LEU A 219 6.07 -7.81 2.78
C LEU A 219 6.16 -6.30 2.51
N VAL A 220 5.05 -5.60 2.66
CA VAL A 220 5.01 -4.13 2.51
C VAL A 220 5.95 -3.46 3.51
N GLN A 221 5.92 -3.86 4.78
CA GLN A 221 6.78 -3.32 5.83
C GLN A 221 8.26 -3.52 5.49
N CYS A 222 8.68 -4.72 5.10
CA CYS A 222 10.07 -5.02 4.75
C CYS A 222 10.55 -4.20 3.55
N LYS A 223 9.77 -4.16 2.46
CA LYS A 223 10.21 -3.45 1.25
C LYS A 223 10.20 -1.93 1.43
N ALA A 224 9.20 -1.38 2.11
CA ALA A 224 9.16 0.05 2.43
C ALA A 224 10.30 0.44 3.37
N ALA A 225 10.65 -0.38 4.36
CA ALA A 225 11.81 -0.16 5.22
C ALA A 225 13.12 -0.15 4.41
N ALA A 226 13.28 -1.06 3.45
CA ALA A 226 14.44 -1.06 2.55
C ALA A 226 14.54 0.24 1.76
N TYR A 227 13.44 0.73 1.16
CA TYR A 227 13.43 2.00 0.44
C TYR A 227 13.80 3.20 1.31
N LEU A 228 13.25 3.27 2.52
CA LEU A 228 13.55 4.37 3.43
C LEU A 228 15.03 4.43 3.78
N LEU A 229 15.66 3.28 4.01
CA LEU A 229 17.10 3.18 4.28
C LEU A 229 17.93 3.55 3.04
N GLU A 230 17.56 3.07 1.85
CA GLU A 230 18.20 3.41 0.58
C GLU A 230 18.11 4.92 0.28
N TRP A 231 16.98 5.55 0.56
CA TRP A 231 16.79 7.00 0.33
C TRP A 231 17.53 7.89 1.33
N GLU A 232 17.90 7.35 2.49
CA GLU A 232 18.74 8.10 3.46
C GLU A 232 20.25 7.98 3.21
N GLU A 233 20.70 6.88 2.61
CA GLU A 233 22.13 6.62 2.43
C GLU A 233 22.91 7.78 1.77
N PRO A 234 22.41 8.40 0.67
CA PRO A 234 23.10 9.52 0.02
C PRO A 234 23.25 10.75 0.92
N ARG A 235 22.34 10.97 1.87
CA ARG A 235 22.37 12.13 2.76
C ARG A 235 23.44 12.00 3.84
N ARG A 236 23.76 10.77 4.25
CA ARG A 236 24.79 10.50 5.28
C ARG A 236 26.19 10.43 4.71
N ALA A 237 26.33 10.02 3.46
CA ALA A 237 27.62 10.03 2.77
C ALA A 237 28.16 11.45 2.55
N ALA A 238 27.32 12.48 2.63
CA ALA A 238 27.67 13.87 2.38
C ALA A 238 28.15 14.66 3.61
N GLY A 239 28.15 14.10 4.83
CA GLY A 239 28.62 14.81 6.01
C GLY A 239 28.79 13.97 7.27
N PRO A 240 29.76 14.30 8.16
CA PRO A 240 29.90 13.65 9.45
C PRO A 240 28.75 14.10 10.36
N THR A 241 27.75 13.28 10.55
CA THR A 241 26.72 13.52 11.57
C THR A 241 27.14 12.86 12.88
N ASN A 242 27.74 13.66 13.75
CA ASN A 242 27.85 13.36 15.17
C ASN A 242 26.44 13.48 15.79
N GLN A 243 25.64 12.44 15.71
CA GLN A 243 24.48 12.27 16.57
C GLN A 243 24.83 11.21 17.61
N GLY A 244 25.16 11.70 18.82
CA GLY A 244 25.30 10.98 20.07
C GLY A 244 25.68 9.50 19.98
N ASP A 245 26.86 9.15 20.43
CA ASP A 245 27.43 7.85 20.84
C ASP A 245 27.16 6.57 20.01
N GLN A 246 26.48 6.64 18.88
CA GLN A 246 26.39 5.54 17.93
C GLN A 246 27.01 5.97 16.59
N THR A 247 28.26 5.60 16.40
CA THR A 247 28.90 5.63 15.07
C THR A 247 28.22 4.61 14.16
N VAL A 248 27.13 5.01 13.49
CA VAL A 248 26.59 4.22 12.39
C VAL A 248 27.61 4.27 11.28
N ARG A 249 28.28 3.16 11.01
CA ARG A 249 29.27 3.06 9.94
C ARG A 249 28.59 3.25 8.59
N VAL A 250 29.27 3.97 7.69
CA VAL A 250 28.85 4.03 6.28
C VAL A 250 28.71 2.59 5.77
N GLY A 251 27.57 2.26 5.19
CA GLY A 251 27.26 0.92 4.70
C GLY A 251 26.41 0.05 5.63
N ASP A 252 26.22 0.39 6.91
CA ASP A 252 25.37 -0.42 7.80
C ASP A 252 23.88 -0.31 7.38
N GLN A 253 23.47 0.84 6.88
CA GLN A 253 22.11 1.02 6.35
C GLN A 253 21.90 0.27 5.04
N ALA A 254 22.86 0.28 4.15
CA ALA A 254 22.84 -0.51 2.92
C ALA A 254 22.73 -2.01 3.21
N ARG A 255 23.43 -2.51 4.24
CA ARG A 255 23.31 -3.92 4.68
C ARG A 255 21.92 -4.21 5.24
N LEU A 256 21.39 -3.30 6.04
CA LEU A 256 20.04 -3.46 6.61
C LEU A 256 18.97 -3.36 5.53
N ALA A 257 19.12 -2.46 4.56
CA ALA A 257 18.23 -2.37 3.39
C ALA A 257 18.29 -3.68 2.57
N ALA A 258 19.49 -4.21 2.32
CA ALA A 258 19.66 -5.48 1.63
C ALA A 258 18.99 -6.65 2.39
N TYR A 259 19.12 -6.70 3.71
CA TYR A 259 18.44 -7.68 4.56
C TYR A 259 16.92 -7.61 4.39
N TYR A 260 16.32 -6.44 4.51
CA TYR A 260 14.86 -6.29 4.36
C TYR A 260 14.40 -6.61 2.94
N ASN A 261 15.18 -6.24 1.93
CA ASN A 261 14.89 -6.60 0.55
C ASN A 261 14.93 -8.13 0.33
N ASP A 262 15.88 -8.84 0.93
CA ASP A 262 15.94 -10.31 0.88
C ASP A 262 14.73 -10.96 1.58
N GLN A 263 14.33 -10.45 2.76
CA GLN A 263 13.10 -10.89 3.43
C GLN A 263 11.85 -10.70 2.56
N PHE A 264 11.75 -9.54 1.92
CA PHE A 264 10.68 -9.27 0.96
C PHE A 264 10.68 -10.28 -0.19
N MET A 265 11.82 -10.51 -0.84
CA MET A 265 11.92 -11.41 -1.99
C MET A 265 11.59 -12.87 -1.62
N ARG A 266 12.00 -13.32 -0.43
CA ARG A 266 11.65 -14.67 0.07
C ARG A 266 10.15 -14.77 0.31
N GLY A 267 9.58 -13.82 1.05
CA GLY A 267 8.15 -13.83 1.34
C GLY A 267 7.27 -13.68 0.09
N CYS A 268 7.70 -12.91 -0.92
CA CYS A 268 7.01 -12.86 -2.21
C CYS A 268 6.98 -14.22 -2.92
N ARG A 269 8.10 -14.99 -2.88
CA ARG A 269 8.12 -16.35 -3.46
C ARG A 269 7.12 -17.28 -2.78
N ASP A 270 7.03 -17.20 -1.45
CA ASP A 270 6.11 -18.04 -0.67
C ASP A 270 4.66 -17.67 -0.95
N GLU A 271 4.34 -16.38 -0.96
CA GLU A 271 3.00 -15.87 -1.24
C GLU A 271 2.58 -16.15 -2.69
N ALA A 272 3.46 -15.93 -3.67
CA ALA A 272 3.21 -16.26 -5.07
C ALA A 272 2.99 -17.77 -5.28
N ALA A 273 3.73 -18.62 -4.56
CA ALA A 273 3.52 -20.06 -4.58
C ALA A 273 2.15 -20.45 -4.01
N TYR A 274 1.71 -19.77 -2.95
CA TYR A 274 0.37 -19.94 -2.38
C TYR A 274 -0.73 -19.52 -3.37
N LEU A 275 -0.62 -18.32 -3.97
CA LEU A 275 -1.57 -17.82 -4.95
C LEU A 275 -1.67 -18.71 -6.20
N LYS A 276 -0.55 -19.28 -6.66
CA LYS A 276 -0.54 -20.25 -7.76
C LYS A 276 -1.30 -21.53 -7.45
N ARG A 277 -1.38 -21.95 -6.18
CA ARG A 277 -2.21 -23.09 -5.77
C ARG A 277 -3.70 -22.77 -5.78
N LEU A 278 -4.06 -21.54 -5.45
CA LEU A 278 -5.45 -21.07 -5.48
C LEU A 278 -5.97 -20.88 -6.91
N THR A 279 -5.08 -20.63 -7.86
CA THR A 279 -5.40 -20.45 -9.29
C THR A 279 -4.65 -21.48 -10.11
N PRO A 280 -5.11 -22.75 -10.16
CA PRO A 280 -4.43 -23.80 -10.90
C PRO A 280 -4.29 -23.41 -12.37
N SER A 281 -3.06 -23.48 -12.87
CA SER A 281 -2.74 -23.15 -14.26
C SER A 281 -3.27 -24.23 -15.20
N ARG A 282 -3.46 -23.87 -16.50
CA ARG A 282 -3.88 -24.76 -17.62
C ARG A 282 -3.27 -26.18 -17.62
N ARG A 283 -2.12 -26.39 -17.01
CA ARG A 283 -1.39 -27.69 -17.06
C ARG A 283 -1.97 -28.78 -16.18
N TRP A 284 -2.78 -28.44 -15.18
CA TRP A 284 -3.31 -29.45 -14.24
C TRP A 284 -4.50 -30.24 -14.80
N PHE A 285 -5.22 -29.70 -15.78
CA PHE A 285 -6.42 -30.34 -16.34
C PHE A 285 -6.14 -31.26 -17.55
N LYS A 286 -4.90 -31.38 -18.02
CA LYS A 286 -4.53 -32.27 -19.14
C LYS A 286 -4.18 -33.69 -18.76
N ARG A 287 -4.33 -34.10 -17.48
CA ARG A 287 -4.00 -35.49 -17.03
C ARG A 287 -5.22 -36.19 -16.46
N GLY A 288 -6.32 -36.24 -17.17
CA GLY A 288 -7.51 -36.97 -16.79
C GLY A 288 -8.32 -37.31 -18.02
N THR A 289 -7.73 -38.00 -18.98
CA THR A 289 -8.41 -38.87 -19.97
C THR A 289 -7.57 -40.07 -20.20
#